data_b27acc944f54261e6d2ff30b24d7a6dd
#
_entry.id   b27acc944f54261e6d2ff30b24d7a6dd
#
_cell.length_a   1.000
_cell.length_b   1.000
_cell.length_c   1.000
_cell.angle_alpha   90.00
_cell.angle_beta   90.00
_cell.angle_gamma   90.00
#
_symmetry.space_group_name_H-M   'P 1'
#
loop_
_entity.id
_entity.type
_entity.pdbx_description
1 polymer ?
#
loop_
_entity_poly.entity_id
_entity_poly.type
_entity_poly.pdbx_seq_one_letter_code
_entity_poly.pdbx_strand_id
1 'polypeptide(L)'
;MKRRRFWSVLILFSLIGQVAWVVENMYFNVFIYHMFNASPREISLMVEASAVAATLTTIFVGALSDRLGKRKAFIAFGYILWGVSILAFAFLRADWIGAAFPAVANAAALGCTLVIIFDCIMTFFGSTANDACFNAWLTDSTDDSNRGKAEGVNAMMPLLAILVVFGGTMWADTSNASHWTILFLIIGGVVLLCGILGLVLIEEPKGLLKQAAGCYNAQVRKKRR
;
A
#
# COMPACT_ATOMS: atom_id res chain seq x y z
N MET A 1 -10.21 10.37 20.09
CA MET A 1 -10.13 8.88 20.11
C MET A 1 -9.72 8.40 21.50
N LYS A 2 -10.25 7.25 21.99
CA LYS A 2 -9.77 6.66 23.26
C LYS A 2 -8.31 6.20 23.08
N ARG A 3 -7.44 6.43 24.07
CA ARG A 3 -5.98 6.14 24.00
C ARG A 3 -5.66 4.71 23.52
N ARG A 4 -6.38 3.70 24.03
CA ARG A 4 -6.18 2.29 23.61
C ARG A 4 -6.48 2.10 22.11
N ARG A 5 -7.55 2.68 21.61
CA ARG A 5 -7.94 2.57 20.20
C ARG A 5 -6.92 3.22 19.27
N PHE A 6 -6.34 4.37 19.64
CA PHE A 6 -5.27 5.01 18.90
C PHE A 6 -4.06 4.07 18.72
N TRP A 7 -3.56 3.50 19.81
CA TRP A 7 -2.42 2.59 19.74
C TRP A 7 -2.70 1.31 18.95
N SER A 8 -3.89 0.73 19.07
CA SER A 8 -4.29 -0.44 18.27
C SER A 8 -4.33 -0.12 16.78
N VAL A 9 -4.87 1.03 16.38
CA VAL A 9 -4.88 1.48 14.97
C VAL A 9 -3.45 1.73 14.50
N LEU A 10 -2.65 2.45 15.27
CA LEU A 10 -1.26 2.73 14.93
C LEU A 10 -0.48 1.43 14.66
N ILE A 11 -0.47 0.51 15.62
CA ILE A 11 0.31 -0.74 15.49
C ILE A 11 -0.21 -1.59 14.33
N LEU A 12 -1.53 -1.78 14.23
CA LEU A 12 -2.13 -2.62 13.20
C LEU A 12 -1.85 -2.11 11.79
N PHE A 13 -2.19 -0.84 11.53
CA PHE A 13 -2.06 -0.28 10.19
C PHE A 13 -0.60 -0.05 9.79
N SER A 14 0.24 0.39 10.73
CA SER A 14 1.65 0.53 10.46
C SER A 14 2.30 -0.82 10.15
N LEU A 15 2.07 -1.84 10.98
CA LEU A 15 2.67 -3.17 10.75
C LEU A 15 2.18 -3.81 9.45
N ILE A 16 0.86 -3.86 9.22
CA ILE A 16 0.30 -4.48 8.01
C ILE A 16 0.71 -3.72 6.75
N GLY A 17 0.74 -2.38 6.78
CA GLY A 17 1.25 -1.58 5.67
C GLY A 17 2.71 -1.89 5.36
N GLN A 18 3.55 -1.99 6.40
CA GLN A 18 4.97 -2.34 6.20
C GLN A 18 5.16 -3.79 5.75
N VAL A 19 4.32 -4.74 6.19
CA VAL A 19 4.33 -6.12 5.66
C VAL A 19 4.03 -6.14 4.17
N ALA A 20 3.03 -5.38 3.70
CA ALA A 20 2.72 -5.28 2.28
C ALA A 20 3.88 -4.65 1.48
N TRP A 21 4.50 -3.58 1.99
CA TRP A 21 5.67 -2.94 1.38
C TRP A 21 6.90 -3.84 1.33
N VAL A 22 7.15 -4.66 2.36
CA VAL A 22 8.25 -5.64 2.34
C VAL A 22 8.02 -6.69 1.27
N VAL A 23 6.79 -7.19 1.11
CA VAL A 23 6.45 -8.15 0.05
C VAL A 23 6.65 -7.54 -1.33
N GLU A 24 6.18 -6.32 -1.57
CA GLU A 24 6.39 -5.61 -2.84
C GLU A 24 7.88 -5.41 -3.14
N ASN A 25 8.61 -4.79 -2.23
CA ASN A 25 10.00 -4.40 -2.48
C ASN A 25 10.98 -5.58 -2.58
N MET A 26 10.69 -6.70 -1.90
CA MET A 26 11.61 -7.84 -1.86
C MET A 26 11.15 -9.03 -2.70
N TYR A 27 9.86 -9.37 -2.62
CA TYR A 27 9.35 -10.59 -3.23
C TYR A 27 8.87 -10.40 -4.67
N PHE A 28 8.41 -9.22 -5.06
CA PHE A 28 7.97 -8.99 -6.45
C PHE A 28 9.09 -9.10 -7.47
N ASN A 29 10.30 -8.65 -7.12
CA ASN A 29 11.48 -8.84 -7.97
C ASN A 29 11.79 -10.32 -8.18
N VAL A 30 11.66 -11.13 -7.15
CA VAL A 30 11.85 -12.58 -7.19
C VAL A 30 10.70 -13.26 -7.95
N PHE A 31 9.47 -12.81 -7.73
CA PHE A 31 8.28 -13.30 -8.40
C PHE A 31 8.35 -13.13 -9.92
N ILE A 32 8.60 -11.92 -10.41
CA ILE A 32 8.66 -11.64 -11.85
C ILE A 32 9.84 -12.39 -12.52
N TYR A 33 10.97 -12.54 -11.80
CA TYR A 33 12.11 -13.32 -12.27
C TYR A 33 11.77 -14.80 -12.45
N HIS A 34 11.24 -15.46 -11.41
CA HIS A 34 10.98 -16.90 -11.45
C HIS A 34 9.74 -17.28 -12.28
N MET A 35 8.70 -16.45 -12.26
CA MET A 35 7.43 -16.80 -12.92
C MET A 35 7.38 -16.40 -14.39
N PHE A 36 8.11 -15.36 -14.79
CA PHE A 36 8.06 -14.83 -16.14
C PHE A 36 9.43 -14.76 -16.81
N ASN A 37 10.49 -15.22 -16.13
CA ASN A 37 11.88 -15.14 -16.62
C ASN A 37 12.28 -13.71 -17.01
N ALA A 38 11.87 -12.73 -16.19
CA ALA A 38 12.10 -11.33 -16.44
C ALA A 38 13.59 -10.99 -16.49
N SER A 39 13.97 -10.17 -17.44
CA SER A 39 15.33 -9.63 -17.53
C SER A 39 15.58 -8.59 -16.43
N PRO A 40 16.85 -8.31 -16.08
CA PRO A 40 17.19 -7.24 -15.14
C PRO A 40 16.63 -5.88 -15.55
N ARG A 41 16.47 -5.63 -16.86
CA ARG A 41 15.87 -4.39 -17.37
C ARG A 41 14.38 -4.29 -17.05
N GLU A 42 13.63 -5.39 -17.17
CA GLU A 42 12.20 -5.41 -16.84
C GLU A 42 11.98 -5.24 -15.34
N ILE A 43 12.84 -5.86 -14.50
CA ILE A 43 12.82 -5.68 -13.05
C ILE A 43 13.10 -4.22 -12.67
N SER A 44 14.15 -3.60 -13.26
CA SER A 44 14.44 -2.18 -13.04
C SER A 44 13.29 -1.28 -13.46
N LEU A 45 12.67 -1.55 -14.61
CA LEU A 45 11.52 -0.79 -15.10
C LEU A 45 10.32 -0.89 -14.15
N MET A 46 10.06 -2.06 -13.57
CA MET A 46 9.01 -2.25 -12.57
C MET A 46 9.27 -1.36 -11.34
N VAL A 47 10.47 -1.45 -10.76
CA VAL A 47 10.85 -0.67 -9.57
C VAL A 47 10.82 0.83 -9.85
N GLU A 48 11.31 1.29 -11.00
CA GLU A 48 11.30 2.70 -11.38
C GLU A 48 9.88 3.22 -11.58
N ALA A 49 9.03 2.46 -12.27
CA ALA A 49 7.65 2.84 -12.55
C ALA A 49 6.83 2.92 -11.25
N SER A 50 6.97 1.95 -10.35
CA SER A 50 6.27 1.98 -9.06
C SER A 50 6.78 3.11 -8.16
N ALA A 51 8.09 3.41 -8.13
CA ALA A 51 8.63 4.54 -7.38
C ALA A 51 8.08 5.90 -7.87
N VAL A 52 7.95 6.08 -9.18
CA VAL A 52 7.32 7.27 -9.77
C VAL A 52 5.84 7.32 -9.39
N ALA A 53 5.11 6.20 -9.51
CA ALA A 53 3.71 6.11 -9.11
C ALA A 53 3.53 6.45 -7.62
N ALA A 54 4.36 5.91 -6.72
CA ALA A 54 4.35 6.20 -5.29
C ALA A 54 4.53 7.70 -5.01
N THR A 55 5.55 8.29 -5.62
CA THR A 55 5.89 9.71 -5.41
C THR A 55 4.76 10.63 -5.86
N LEU A 56 4.26 10.43 -7.07
CA LEU A 56 3.16 11.24 -7.60
C LEU A 56 1.90 11.06 -6.76
N THR A 57 1.57 9.83 -6.39
CA THR A 57 0.40 9.53 -5.56
C THR A 57 0.49 10.21 -4.21
N THR A 58 1.62 10.11 -3.51
CA THR A 58 1.81 10.70 -2.18
C THR A 58 1.62 12.22 -2.23
N ILE A 59 2.14 12.90 -3.25
CA ILE A 59 1.97 14.34 -3.42
C ILE A 59 0.52 14.72 -3.71
N PHE A 60 -0.10 14.09 -4.74
CA PHE A 60 -1.43 14.49 -5.19
C PHE A 60 -2.53 14.06 -4.23
N VAL A 61 -2.48 12.82 -3.75
CA VAL A 61 -3.49 12.30 -2.83
C VAL A 61 -3.32 12.89 -1.44
N GLY A 62 -2.07 13.14 -0.99
CA GLY A 62 -1.81 13.87 0.23
C GLY A 62 -2.50 15.23 0.21
N ALA A 63 -2.23 16.04 -0.82
CA ALA A 63 -2.87 17.35 -0.98
C ALA A 63 -4.41 17.26 -1.11
N LEU A 64 -4.93 16.23 -1.77
CA LEU A 64 -6.37 16.01 -1.91
C LEU A 64 -7.02 15.66 -0.58
N SER A 65 -6.42 14.75 0.19
CA SER A 65 -6.94 14.35 1.50
C SER A 65 -6.90 15.50 2.51
N ASP A 66 -5.89 16.38 2.41
CA ASP A 66 -5.81 17.62 3.20
C ASP A 66 -6.97 18.57 2.91
N ARG A 67 -7.25 18.78 1.61
CA ARG A 67 -8.34 19.66 1.18
C ARG A 67 -9.71 19.13 1.58
N LEU A 68 -9.91 17.82 1.54
CA LEU A 68 -11.18 17.18 1.89
C LEU A 68 -11.36 17.00 3.40
N GLY A 69 -10.27 17.05 4.18
CA GLY A 69 -10.28 16.80 5.62
C GLY A 69 -10.78 15.40 6.00
N LYS A 70 -10.54 14.40 5.13
CA LYS A 70 -11.05 13.03 5.28
C LYS A 70 -9.89 12.03 5.21
N ARG A 71 -9.26 11.73 6.36
CA ARG A 71 -8.17 10.73 6.43
C ARG A 71 -8.70 9.30 6.44
N LYS A 72 -9.72 9.05 7.27
CA LYS A 72 -10.30 7.72 7.49
C LYS A 72 -10.72 7.04 6.18
N ALA A 73 -11.45 7.76 5.32
CA ALA A 73 -11.96 7.20 4.07
C ALA A 73 -10.80 6.77 3.15
N PHE A 74 -9.80 7.64 2.96
CA PHE A 74 -8.64 7.32 2.12
C PHE A 74 -7.82 6.15 2.66
N ILE A 75 -7.63 6.06 3.97
CA ILE A 75 -6.92 4.94 4.60
C ILE A 75 -7.72 3.65 4.40
N ALA A 76 -8.99 3.62 4.84
CA ALA A 76 -9.77 2.39 4.82
C ALA A 76 -10.02 1.87 3.41
N PHE A 77 -10.50 2.71 2.49
CA PHE A 77 -10.72 2.31 1.10
C PHE A 77 -9.41 2.05 0.36
N GLY A 78 -8.35 2.80 0.66
CA GLY A 78 -7.04 2.56 0.09
C GLY A 78 -6.49 1.18 0.48
N TYR A 79 -6.55 0.78 1.76
CA TYR A 79 -6.16 -0.57 2.18
C TYR A 79 -7.05 -1.67 1.58
N ILE A 80 -8.36 -1.44 1.41
CA ILE A 80 -9.26 -2.38 0.74
C ILE A 80 -8.82 -2.59 -0.71
N LEU A 81 -8.62 -1.51 -1.47
CA LEU A 81 -8.23 -1.57 -2.87
C LEU A 81 -6.79 -2.09 -3.04
N TRP A 82 -5.90 -1.74 -2.12
CA TRP A 82 -4.55 -2.31 -2.05
C TRP A 82 -4.58 -3.82 -1.84
N GLY A 83 -5.36 -4.31 -0.87
CA GLY A 83 -5.54 -5.74 -0.64
C GLY A 83 -6.12 -6.46 -1.86
N VAL A 84 -7.13 -5.89 -2.51
CA VAL A 84 -7.71 -6.44 -3.76
C VAL A 84 -6.68 -6.48 -4.88
N SER A 85 -5.85 -5.43 -5.04
CA SER A 85 -4.79 -5.43 -6.06
C SER A 85 -3.71 -6.48 -5.77
N ILE A 86 -3.32 -6.69 -4.51
CA ILE A 86 -2.41 -7.79 -4.13
C ILE A 86 -3.04 -9.15 -4.45
N LEU A 87 -4.33 -9.35 -4.15
CA LEU A 87 -5.03 -10.59 -4.49
C LEU A 87 -5.03 -10.87 -5.99
N ALA A 88 -5.05 -9.84 -6.84
CA ALA A 88 -5.00 -10.01 -8.28
C ALA A 88 -3.69 -10.67 -8.76
N PHE A 89 -2.57 -10.46 -8.06
CA PHE A 89 -1.30 -11.12 -8.40
C PHE A 89 -1.35 -12.65 -8.23
N ALA A 90 -2.23 -13.17 -7.37
CA ALA A 90 -2.43 -14.61 -7.25
C ALA A 90 -2.87 -15.29 -8.56
N PHE A 91 -3.44 -14.51 -9.49
CA PHE A 91 -3.92 -14.96 -10.79
C PHE A 91 -2.95 -14.65 -11.93
N LEU A 92 -1.87 -13.92 -11.69
CA LEU A 92 -0.84 -13.62 -12.69
C LEU A 92 0.14 -14.79 -12.81
N ARG A 93 -0.22 -15.77 -13.63
CA ARG A 93 0.57 -16.97 -13.92
C ARG A 93 0.73 -17.14 -15.42
N ALA A 94 1.91 -17.54 -15.86
CA ALA A 94 2.20 -17.68 -17.30
C ALA A 94 1.29 -18.72 -17.99
N ASP A 95 0.96 -19.83 -17.30
CA ASP A 95 0.03 -20.86 -17.78
C ASP A 95 -1.40 -20.30 -17.95
N TRP A 96 -1.89 -19.52 -17.02
CA TRP A 96 -3.22 -18.90 -17.08
C TRP A 96 -3.29 -17.78 -18.13
N ILE A 97 -2.22 -16.97 -18.24
CA ILE A 97 -2.12 -15.92 -19.26
C ILE A 97 -2.11 -16.54 -20.66
N GLY A 98 -1.33 -17.61 -20.86
CA GLY A 98 -1.30 -18.34 -22.14
C GLY A 98 -2.65 -18.96 -22.51
N ALA A 99 -3.40 -19.48 -21.52
CA ALA A 99 -4.74 -20.01 -21.75
C ALA A 99 -5.77 -18.89 -22.04
N ALA A 100 -5.67 -17.76 -21.36
CA ALA A 100 -6.58 -16.63 -21.56
C ALA A 100 -6.31 -15.87 -22.88
N PHE A 101 -5.05 -15.83 -23.33
CA PHE A 101 -4.63 -15.10 -24.52
C PHE A 101 -3.87 -16.02 -25.52
N PRO A 102 -4.52 -17.00 -26.12
CA PRO A 102 -3.86 -17.99 -26.99
C PRO A 102 -3.25 -17.40 -28.28
N ALA A 103 -3.67 -16.19 -28.64
CA ALA A 103 -3.12 -15.46 -29.80
C ALA A 103 -1.77 -14.77 -29.51
N VAL A 104 -1.34 -14.71 -28.25
CA VAL A 104 -0.09 -14.05 -27.86
C VAL A 104 1.08 -15.02 -28.01
N ALA A 105 2.03 -14.67 -28.86
CA ALA A 105 3.20 -15.50 -29.15
C ALA A 105 4.12 -15.71 -27.93
N ASN A 106 4.14 -14.77 -26.98
CA ASN A 106 4.97 -14.83 -25.77
C ASN A 106 4.18 -14.45 -24.51
N ALA A 107 3.60 -15.44 -23.86
CA ALA A 107 2.83 -15.27 -22.63
C ALA A 107 3.70 -14.73 -21.45
N ALA A 108 4.99 -15.04 -21.43
CA ALA A 108 5.89 -14.55 -20.39
C ALA A 108 6.14 -13.04 -20.53
N ALA A 109 6.37 -12.54 -21.74
CA ALA A 109 6.54 -11.11 -21.98
C ALA A 109 5.25 -10.31 -21.67
N LEU A 110 4.08 -10.85 -22.01
CA LEU A 110 2.81 -10.27 -21.61
C LEU A 110 2.66 -10.28 -20.10
N GLY A 111 3.05 -11.38 -19.45
CA GLY A 111 3.05 -11.51 -17.99
C GLY A 111 3.92 -10.46 -17.31
N CYS A 112 5.15 -10.24 -17.77
CA CYS A 112 6.02 -9.16 -17.27
C CYS A 112 5.33 -7.79 -17.37
N THR A 113 4.74 -7.48 -18.52
CA THR A 113 4.04 -6.22 -18.75
C THR A 113 2.85 -6.05 -17.78
N LEU A 114 2.06 -7.10 -17.61
CA LEU A 114 0.93 -7.09 -16.69
C LEU A 114 1.37 -6.91 -15.23
N VAL A 115 2.44 -7.59 -14.81
CA VAL A 115 3.00 -7.41 -13.46
C VAL A 115 3.41 -5.96 -13.24
N ILE A 116 4.11 -5.33 -14.17
CA ILE A 116 4.53 -3.92 -14.05
C ILE A 116 3.31 -2.98 -13.92
N ILE A 117 2.28 -3.19 -14.74
CA ILE A 117 1.05 -2.38 -14.69
C ILE A 117 0.32 -2.57 -13.36
N PHE A 118 0.13 -3.82 -12.94
CA PHE A 118 -0.54 -4.13 -11.68
C PHE A 118 0.24 -3.65 -10.47
N ASP A 119 1.58 -3.68 -10.53
CA ASP A 119 2.46 -3.14 -9.50
C ASP A 119 2.25 -1.63 -9.33
N CYS A 120 2.23 -0.87 -10.43
CA CYS A 120 1.90 0.56 -10.37
C CYS A 120 0.51 0.84 -9.78
N ILE A 121 -0.49 0.04 -10.13
CA ILE A 121 -1.86 0.16 -9.58
C ILE A 121 -1.86 -0.14 -8.07
N MET A 122 -1.19 -1.20 -7.69
CA MET A 122 -1.05 -1.62 -6.30
C MET A 122 -0.33 -0.55 -5.47
N THR A 123 0.80 -0.04 -5.97
CA THR A 123 1.58 1.04 -5.37
C THR A 123 0.75 2.33 -5.24
N PHE A 124 -0.09 2.66 -6.23
CA PHE A 124 -1.01 3.80 -6.13
C PHE A 124 -1.94 3.67 -4.91
N PHE A 125 -2.54 2.51 -4.68
CA PHE A 125 -3.42 2.31 -3.52
C PHE A 125 -2.65 2.24 -2.21
N GLY A 126 -1.49 1.57 -2.18
CA GLY A 126 -0.61 1.49 -1.02
C GLY A 126 -0.11 2.85 -0.57
N SER A 127 0.42 3.65 -1.50
CA SER A 127 0.91 5.00 -1.22
C SER A 127 -0.23 5.95 -0.83
N THR A 128 -1.43 5.81 -1.43
CA THR A 128 -2.62 6.55 -1.00
C THR A 128 -2.94 6.28 0.46
N ALA A 129 -3.00 5.00 0.84
CA ALA A 129 -3.46 4.59 2.15
C ALA A 129 -2.41 4.79 3.24
N ASN A 130 -1.19 4.30 2.99
CA ASN A 130 -0.13 4.22 3.99
C ASN A 130 0.76 5.46 3.98
N ASP A 131 1.35 5.82 2.84
CA ASP A 131 2.36 6.88 2.81
C ASP A 131 1.73 8.28 2.94
N ALA A 132 0.67 8.55 2.18
CA ALA A 132 0.02 9.85 2.21
C ALA A 132 -0.92 9.99 3.42
N CYS A 133 -1.94 9.13 3.53
CA CYS A 133 -3.05 9.38 4.44
C CYS A 133 -2.83 8.85 5.85
N PHE A 134 -2.18 7.69 6.01
CA PHE A 134 -1.93 7.13 7.35
C PHE A 134 -0.86 7.94 8.11
N ASN A 135 0.24 8.31 7.47
CA ASN A 135 1.26 9.16 8.09
C ASN A 135 0.69 10.54 8.45
N ALA A 136 -0.14 11.13 7.58
CA ALA A 136 -0.83 12.37 7.90
C ALA A 136 -1.83 12.20 9.06
N TRP A 137 -2.59 11.09 9.10
CA TRP A 137 -3.49 10.75 10.20
C TRP A 137 -2.73 10.60 11.53
N LEU A 138 -1.55 9.97 11.50
CA LEU A 138 -0.68 9.82 12.66
C LEU A 138 -0.28 11.18 13.22
N THR A 139 0.19 12.07 12.35
CA THR A 139 0.59 13.43 12.70
C THR A 139 -0.60 14.24 13.26
N ASP A 140 -1.77 14.17 12.61
CA ASP A 140 -2.98 14.90 13.01
C ASP A 140 -3.62 14.35 14.30
N SER A 141 -3.33 13.09 14.64
CA SER A 141 -3.87 12.41 15.84
C SER A 141 -2.94 12.48 17.05
N THR A 142 -1.76 13.07 16.91
CA THR A 142 -0.74 13.20 17.96
C THR A 142 -0.52 14.65 18.34
N ASP A 143 -0.02 14.85 19.56
CA ASP A 143 0.40 16.14 20.11
C ASP A 143 1.87 16.07 20.57
N ASP A 144 2.43 17.20 21.01
CA ASP A 144 3.84 17.29 21.42
C ASP A 144 4.20 16.31 22.56
N SER A 145 3.24 15.89 23.38
CA SER A 145 3.46 14.98 24.52
C SER A 145 3.60 13.51 24.12
N ASN A 146 3.01 13.10 22.98
CA ASN A 146 2.92 11.69 22.55
C ASN A 146 3.47 11.41 21.15
N ARG A 147 3.71 12.46 20.34
CA ARG A 147 4.20 12.33 18.96
C ARG A 147 5.49 11.53 18.87
N GLY A 148 6.49 11.84 19.67
CA GLY A 148 7.77 11.13 19.66
C GLY A 148 7.64 9.63 19.95
N LYS A 149 6.70 9.24 20.84
CA LYS A 149 6.42 7.82 21.12
C LYS A 149 5.70 7.15 19.96
N ALA A 150 4.74 7.83 19.35
CA ALA A 150 3.98 7.30 18.24
C ALA A 150 4.85 7.12 16.97
N GLU A 151 5.66 8.12 16.65
CA GLU A 151 6.64 8.05 15.56
C GLU A 151 7.72 6.99 15.82
N GLY A 152 8.19 6.85 17.06
CA GLY A 152 9.14 5.80 17.45
C GLY A 152 8.56 4.40 17.23
N VAL A 153 7.30 4.16 17.61
CA VAL A 153 6.61 2.89 17.33
C VAL A 153 6.45 2.68 15.82
N ASN A 154 6.01 3.71 15.07
CA ASN A 154 5.87 3.63 13.62
C ASN A 154 7.20 3.29 12.93
N ALA A 155 8.31 3.90 13.37
CA ALA A 155 9.65 3.67 12.82
C ALA A 155 10.21 2.26 13.07
N MET A 156 9.70 1.53 14.07
CA MET A 156 10.08 0.14 14.33
C MET A 156 9.34 -0.87 13.44
N MET A 157 8.19 -0.50 12.87
CA MET A 157 7.33 -1.42 12.13
C MET A 157 7.97 -2.00 10.86
N PRO A 158 8.78 -1.27 10.08
CA PRO A 158 9.50 -1.86 8.95
C PRO A 158 10.41 -3.03 9.34
N LEU A 159 11.14 -2.91 10.45
CA LEU A 159 12.01 -3.98 10.95
C LEU A 159 11.20 -5.20 11.40
N LEU A 160 10.11 -4.97 12.12
CA LEU A 160 9.20 -6.04 12.52
C LEU A 160 8.54 -6.71 11.30
N ALA A 161 8.15 -5.94 10.30
CA ALA A 161 7.58 -6.46 9.07
C ALA A 161 8.55 -7.37 8.32
N ILE A 162 9.83 -6.98 8.22
CA ILE A 162 10.87 -7.84 7.63
C ILE A 162 10.95 -9.18 8.37
N LEU A 163 11.00 -9.17 9.71
CA LEU A 163 11.04 -10.40 10.49
C LEU A 163 9.79 -11.27 10.30
N VAL A 164 8.61 -10.66 10.27
CA VAL A 164 7.33 -11.35 10.06
C VAL A 164 7.27 -11.96 8.66
N VAL A 165 7.66 -11.21 7.63
CA VAL A 165 7.60 -11.69 6.24
C VAL A 165 8.63 -12.80 6.03
N PHE A 166 9.90 -12.60 6.38
CA PHE A 166 10.91 -13.64 6.21
C PHE A 166 10.60 -14.89 7.04
N GLY A 167 10.22 -14.74 8.31
CA GLY A 167 9.85 -15.87 9.15
C GLY A 167 8.59 -16.58 8.64
N GLY A 168 7.60 -15.83 8.18
CA GLY A 168 6.35 -16.37 7.67
C GLY A 168 6.44 -17.01 6.28
N THR A 169 7.50 -16.72 5.51
CA THR A 169 7.68 -17.22 4.14
C THR A 169 8.76 -18.27 3.99
N MET A 170 9.39 -18.72 5.09
CA MET A 170 10.45 -19.76 5.06
C MET A 170 10.02 -21.09 4.44
N TRP A 171 8.72 -21.37 4.39
CA TRP A 171 8.16 -22.55 3.75
C TRP A 171 7.99 -22.42 2.23
N ALA A 172 8.06 -21.20 1.69
CA ALA A 172 7.74 -20.91 0.30
C ALA A 172 8.96 -21.20 -0.60
N ASP A 173 8.77 -22.13 -1.53
CA ASP A 173 9.70 -22.33 -2.64
C ASP A 173 9.40 -21.32 -3.74
N THR A 174 10.32 -20.41 -4.00
CA THR A 174 10.17 -19.33 -4.98
C THR A 174 10.14 -19.81 -6.44
N SER A 175 10.50 -21.06 -6.71
CA SER A 175 10.36 -21.66 -8.03
C SER A 175 8.95 -22.21 -8.28
N ASN A 176 8.13 -22.39 -7.23
CA ASN A 176 6.80 -22.98 -7.31
C ASN A 176 5.69 -21.92 -7.42
N ALA A 177 5.02 -21.90 -8.58
CA ALA A 177 3.93 -20.96 -8.85
C ALA A 177 2.77 -21.02 -7.82
N SER A 178 2.48 -22.19 -7.28
CA SER A 178 1.40 -22.36 -6.28
C SER A 178 1.74 -21.69 -4.95
N HIS A 179 3.01 -21.66 -4.56
CA HIS A 179 3.45 -20.95 -3.35
C HIS A 179 3.28 -19.44 -3.49
N TRP A 180 3.53 -18.87 -4.67
CA TRP A 180 3.24 -17.47 -4.95
C TRP A 180 1.74 -17.15 -4.85
N THR A 181 0.89 -18.02 -5.42
CA THR A 181 -0.57 -17.88 -5.29
C THR A 181 -0.99 -17.83 -3.82
N ILE A 182 -0.49 -18.76 -2.99
CA ILE A 182 -0.80 -18.82 -1.55
C ILE A 182 -0.28 -17.56 -0.84
N LEU A 183 0.95 -17.13 -1.14
CA LEU A 183 1.55 -15.92 -0.56
C LEU A 183 0.69 -14.68 -0.82
N PHE A 184 0.31 -14.44 -2.08
CA PHE A 184 -0.51 -13.30 -2.44
C PHE A 184 -1.92 -13.36 -1.87
N LEU A 185 -2.52 -14.56 -1.75
CA LEU A 185 -3.81 -14.74 -1.09
C LEU A 185 -3.74 -14.41 0.41
N ILE A 186 -2.69 -14.86 1.11
CA ILE A 186 -2.51 -14.55 2.53
C ILE A 186 -2.28 -13.06 2.73
N ILE A 187 -1.30 -12.46 2.04
CA ILE A 187 -0.94 -11.06 2.25
C ILE A 187 -2.08 -10.14 1.79
N GLY A 188 -2.63 -10.36 0.60
CA GLY A 188 -3.75 -9.58 0.10
C GLY A 188 -4.99 -9.69 0.97
N GLY A 189 -5.28 -10.90 1.48
CA GLY A 189 -6.38 -11.14 2.43
C GLY A 189 -6.19 -10.38 3.74
N VAL A 190 -4.98 -10.40 4.32
CA VAL A 190 -4.66 -9.67 5.56
C VAL A 190 -4.77 -8.15 5.35
N VAL A 191 -4.23 -7.61 4.25
CA VAL A 191 -4.32 -6.18 3.91
C VAL A 191 -5.78 -5.76 3.68
N LEU A 192 -6.55 -6.57 2.95
CA LEU A 192 -7.98 -6.34 2.72
C LEU A 192 -8.78 -6.32 4.04
N LEU A 193 -8.57 -7.30 4.90
CA LEU A 193 -9.21 -7.36 6.22
C LEU A 193 -8.82 -6.16 7.08
N CYS A 194 -7.56 -5.74 7.05
CA CYS A 194 -7.10 -4.52 7.73
C CYS A 194 -7.88 -3.29 7.23
N GLY A 195 -8.07 -3.14 5.92
CA GLY A 195 -8.85 -2.07 5.33
C GLY A 195 -10.32 -2.07 5.81
N ILE A 196 -10.97 -3.25 5.84
CA ILE A 196 -12.34 -3.40 6.35
C ILE A 196 -12.41 -3.02 7.84
N LEU A 197 -11.45 -3.47 8.66
CA LEU A 197 -11.35 -3.07 10.05
C LEU A 197 -11.14 -1.55 10.20
N GLY A 198 -10.48 -0.92 9.24
CA GLY A 198 -10.27 0.53 9.20
C GLY A 198 -11.57 1.33 9.16
N LEU A 199 -12.60 0.82 8.47
CA LEU A 199 -13.92 1.46 8.45
C LEU A 199 -14.52 1.64 9.86
N VAL A 200 -14.19 0.72 10.77
CA VAL A 200 -14.70 0.72 12.15
C VAL A 200 -13.69 1.35 13.11
N LEU A 201 -12.42 1.00 13.00
CA LEU A 201 -11.39 1.36 13.98
C LEU A 201 -10.85 2.78 13.82
N ILE A 202 -10.71 3.28 12.59
CA ILE A 202 -10.16 4.62 12.36
C ILE A 202 -11.21 5.68 12.68
N GLU A 203 -10.79 6.70 13.41
CA GLU A 203 -11.58 7.91 13.66
C GLU A 203 -10.90 9.10 13.00
N GLU A 204 -11.70 10.03 12.45
CA GLU A 204 -11.16 11.28 11.95
C GLU A 204 -10.57 12.12 13.08
N PRO A 205 -9.36 12.69 12.92
CA PRO A 205 -8.80 13.62 13.89
C PRO A 205 -9.69 14.85 14.07
N LYS A 206 -9.86 15.27 15.32
CA LYS A 206 -10.73 16.40 15.64
C LYS A 206 -10.14 17.72 15.14
N GLY A 207 -10.88 18.46 14.33
CA GLY A 207 -10.50 19.80 13.87
C GLY A 207 -10.08 19.88 12.40
N LEU A 208 -9.80 18.77 11.72
CA LEU A 208 -9.41 18.75 10.29
C LEU A 208 -10.39 19.49 9.38
N LEU A 209 -11.69 19.29 9.56
CA LEU A 209 -12.72 19.99 8.78
C LEU A 209 -12.70 21.51 8.98
N LYS A 210 -12.37 21.99 10.20
CA LYS A 210 -12.24 23.42 10.48
C LYS A 210 -10.98 24.01 9.84
N GLN A 211 -9.87 23.28 9.85
CA GLN A 211 -8.63 23.70 9.18
C GLN A 211 -8.79 23.71 7.66
N ALA A 212 -9.39 22.68 7.08
CA ALA A 212 -9.67 22.61 5.64
C ALA A 212 -10.57 23.76 5.19
N ALA A 213 -11.64 24.06 5.93
CA ALA A 213 -12.53 25.20 5.65
C ALA A 213 -11.82 26.55 5.83
N GLY A 214 -10.95 26.68 6.83
CA GLY A 214 -10.15 27.89 7.07
C GLY A 214 -9.15 28.17 5.93
N CYS A 215 -8.44 27.16 5.48
CA CYS A 215 -7.51 27.27 4.33
C CYS A 215 -8.24 27.60 3.04
N TYR A 216 -9.39 26.98 2.76
CA TYR A 216 -10.21 27.29 1.60
C TYR A 216 -10.68 28.75 1.58
N ASN A 217 -11.22 29.23 2.70
CA ASN A 217 -11.68 30.63 2.82
C ASN A 217 -10.53 31.64 2.71
N ALA A 218 -9.34 31.32 3.21
CA ALA A 218 -8.15 32.17 3.06
C ALA A 218 -7.69 32.24 1.60
N GLN A 219 -7.70 31.14 0.85
CA GLN A 219 -7.36 31.10 -0.57
C GLN A 219 -8.37 31.86 -1.44
N VAL A 220 -9.68 31.74 -1.15
CA VAL A 220 -10.72 32.49 -1.86
C VAL A 220 -10.61 33.99 -1.62
N ARG A 221 -10.26 34.42 -0.39
CA ARG A 221 -9.99 35.84 -0.10
C ARG A 221 -8.75 36.38 -0.83
N LYS A 222 -7.70 35.56 -0.96
CA LYS A 222 -6.48 35.96 -1.66
C LYS A 222 -6.67 36.09 -3.18
N LYS A 223 -7.61 35.35 -3.76
CA LYS A 223 -7.95 35.38 -5.19
C LYS A 223 -8.89 36.55 -5.57
N ARG A 224 -9.53 37.18 -4.56
CA ARG A 224 -10.43 38.33 -4.74
C ARG A 224 -9.77 39.69 -4.49
N ARG A 225 -8.51 39.69 -4.09
CA ARG A 225 -7.63 40.88 -3.97
C ARG A 225 -6.64 40.92 -5.14
#